data_bd8af47fb9995e39f4f54e464cb32328
#
_entry.id   bd8af47fb9995e39f4f54e464cb32328
#
_cell.length_a   1.000
_cell.length_b   1.000
_cell.length_c   1.000
_cell.angle_alpha   90.00
_cell.angle_beta   90.00
_cell.angle_gamma   90.00
#
_symmetry.space_group_name_H-M   'P 1'
#
loop_
_entity.id
_entity.type
_entity.pdbx_description
1 polymer ?
#
loop_
_entity_poly.entity_id
_entity_poly.type
_entity_poly.pdbx_seq_one_letter_code
_entity_poly.pdbx_strand_id
1 'polypeptide(L)'
;MNQTIINENALLKVNLTFLSDNYNYLRNSLKNARIGCVLKSDAYGLGLIEVTRKLLKIGCRDFFLTNLSETLKIRKECNKSNIILLNGLINLEKDEINKIFYKKIIPTINSLDELKKFNELSKNVSYRPKITLHFDTGINRLGIDERETIPVIEYCKKFQIQVFCVMSHLASADESHNKFNNEQNLKFKKIIKNFPNATHSIANSHAIINLNKIEYDLIRTGGCVFGTIETKPFKNVVELYAKVLQIKIINNSEQSYGYNQTFQSKQKKRIAIIAFGYADGYPRILSNISYVFFKKKLPIIGLISMDYMTVDISGLDENEIKVGDFVELIGNHVLLSFIAKQSKTIPYEILNNIGNRAKKIYIDNV
;
A
#
# COMPACT_ATOMS: atom_id res chain seq x y z
N MET A 1 27.41 6.35 -10.89
CA MET A 1 26.50 5.26 -10.46
C MET A 1 27.33 4.22 -9.73
N ASN A 2 26.93 3.79 -8.53
CA ASN A 2 27.65 2.75 -7.78
C ASN A 2 27.69 1.42 -8.58
N GLN A 3 28.83 0.74 -8.58
CA GLN A 3 29.05 -0.53 -9.28
C GLN A 3 27.94 -1.59 -9.00
N THR A 4 27.33 -1.54 -7.82
CA THR A 4 26.21 -2.42 -7.41
C THR A 4 24.94 -2.22 -8.25
N ILE A 5 24.68 -1.01 -8.77
CA ILE A 5 23.49 -0.69 -9.56
C ILE A 5 23.64 -1.18 -11.03
N ILE A 6 24.88 -1.29 -11.51
CA ILE A 6 25.16 -1.72 -12.89
C ILE A 6 24.75 -3.17 -13.14
N ASN A 7 24.76 -4.02 -12.11
CA ASN A 7 24.44 -5.45 -12.23
C ASN A 7 22.95 -5.78 -12.09
N GLU A 8 22.12 -4.82 -11.64
CA GLU A 8 20.70 -5.06 -11.44
C GLU A 8 19.91 -4.90 -12.75
N ASN A 9 18.91 -5.73 -12.94
CA ASN A 9 18.02 -5.69 -14.09
C ASN A 9 16.88 -4.68 -13.94
N ALA A 10 16.41 -4.48 -12.70
CA ALA A 10 15.34 -3.53 -12.39
C ALA A 10 15.62 -2.81 -11.07
N LEU A 11 15.19 -1.55 -11.02
CA LEU A 11 15.37 -0.66 -9.88
C LEU A 11 14.03 -0.09 -9.44
N LEU A 12 13.65 -0.34 -8.19
CA LEU A 12 12.52 0.32 -7.54
C LEU A 12 13.05 1.43 -6.63
N LYS A 13 12.95 2.67 -7.08
CA LYS A 13 13.34 3.82 -6.27
C LYS A 13 12.18 4.22 -5.37
N VAL A 14 12.45 4.33 -4.07
CA VAL A 14 11.50 4.77 -3.05
C VAL A 14 11.99 6.09 -2.47
N ASN A 15 11.27 7.18 -2.77
CA ASN A 15 11.63 8.52 -2.32
C ASN A 15 11.09 8.79 -0.91
N LEU A 16 11.92 8.58 0.10
CA LEU A 16 11.58 8.80 1.51
C LEU A 16 11.39 10.28 1.86
N THR A 17 12.00 11.20 1.09
CA THR A 17 11.74 12.62 1.25
C THR A 17 10.31 12.96 0.83
N PHE A 18 9.85 12.51 -0.33
CA PHE A 18 8.48 12.73 -0.77
C PHE A 18 7.45 12.04 0.13
N LEU A 19 7.77 10.85 0.65
CA LEU A 19 6.97 10.18 1.68
C LEU A 19 6.82 11.08 2.93
N SER A 20 7.92 11.69 3.37
CA SER A 20 7.90 12.63 4.51
C SER A 20 7.06 13.87 4.22
N ASP A 21 7.18 14.44 3.03
CA ASP A 21 6.42 15.61 2.62
C ASP A 21 4.92 15.30 2.62
N ASN A 22 4.52 14.15 2.08
CA ASN A 22 3.13 13.69 2.07
C ASN A 22 2.58 13.52 3.49
N TYR A 23 3.34 12.87 4.38
CA TYR A 23 2.94 12.71 5.78
C TYR A 23 2.85 14.04 6.52
N ASN A 24 3.83 14.93 6.36
CA ASN A 24 3.87 16.23 7.00
C ASN A 24 2.74 17.14 6.50
N TYR A 25 2.41 17.08 5.21
CA TYR A 25 1.25 17.78 4.67
C TYR A 25 -0.03 17.34 5.37
N LEU A 26 -0.28 16.03 5.51
CA LEU A 26 -1.46 15.54 6.23
C LEU A 26 -1.50 15.99 7.67
N ARG A 27 -0.39 15.87 8.39
CA ARG A 27 -0.29 16.31 9.79
C ARG A 27 -0.59 17.79 9.96
N ASN A 28 -0.13 18.62 9.04
CA ASN A 28 -0.34 20.08 9.10
C ASN A 28 -1.76 20.51 8.69
N SER A 29 -2.36 19.77 7.74
CA SER A 29 -3.72 20.04 7.24
C SER A 29 -4.80 19.54 8.18
N LEU A 30 -4.55 18.45 8.92
CA LEU A 30 -5.51 17.76 9.78
C LEU A 30 -5.10 17.89 11.25
N LYS A 31 -4.95 19.11 11.72
CA LYS A 31 -4.39 19.47 13.05
C LYS A 31 -5.12 18.81 14.23
N ASN A 32 -6.40 18.50 14.09
CA ASN A 32 -7.22 17.92 15.16
C ASN A 32 -7.19 16.38 15.17
N ALA A 33 -6.47 15.75 14.25
CA ALA A 33 -6.38 14.31 14.13
C ALA A 33 -4.93 13.83 14.11
N ARG A 34 -4.68 12.69 14.73
CA ARG A 34 -3.42 11.97 14.54
C ARG A 34 -3.43 11.24 13.20
N ILE A 35 -2.28 11.15 12.59
CA ILE A 35 -2.09 10.41 11.34
C ILE A 35 -1.42 9.08 11.65
N GLY A 36 -2.16 7.99 11.48
CA GLY A 36 -1.64 6.64 11.58
C GLY A 36 -1.34 6.06 10.19
N CYS A 37 -0.22 5.38 10.07
CA CYS A 37 0.23 4.81 8.80
C CYS A 37 -0.10 3.30 8.72
N VAL A 38 -0.70 2.90 7.59
CA VAL A 38 -0.99 1.50 7.28
C VAL A 38 0.20 0.93 6.50
N LEU A 39 0.92 -0.02 7.13
CA LEU A 39 2.19 -0.56 6.65
C LEU A 39 2.12 -2.04 6.22
N LYS A 40 0.92 -2.59 6.05
CA LYS A 40 0.73 -3.97 5.63
C LYS A 40 1.38 -4.28 4.28
N SER A 41 1.66 -5.56 4.00
CA SER A 41 2.26 -6.04 2.76
C SER A 41 3.61 -5.36 2.47
N ASP A 42 4.55 -5.44 3.41
CA ASP A 42 5.88 -4.83 3.30
C ASP A 42 5.83 -3.31 3.02
N ALA A 43 4.92 -2.58 3.71
CA ALA A 43 4.60 -1.19 3.43
C ALA A 43 4.19 -0.97 1.95
N TYR A 44 3.24 -1.77 1.47
CA TYR A 44 2.77 -1.79 0.07
C TYR A 44 3.90 -2.12 -0.93
N GLY A 45 4.81 -3.03 -0.54
CA GLY A 45 5.96 -3.42 -1.35
C GLY A 45 7.16 -2.46 -1.28
N LEU A 46 7.07 -1.37 -0.53
CA LEU A 46 8.11 -0.32 -0.48
C LEU A 46 9.26 -0.61 0.48
N GLY A 47 9.12 -1.63 1.33
CA GLY A 47 10.13 -1.98 2.35
C GLY A 47 9.71 -1.52 3.75
N LEU A 48 9.21 -2.48 4.51
CA LEU A 48 8.59 -2.24 5.82
C LEU A 48 9.51 -1.50 6.80
N ILE A 49 10.78 -1.90 6.87
CA ILE A 49 11.71 -1.40 7.89
C ILE A 49 12.13 0.03 7.58
N GLU A 50 12.57 0.31 6.35
CA GLU A 50 13.05 1.62 5.92
C GLU A 50 11.94 2.67 5.99
N VAL A 51 10.73 2.31 5.52
CA VAL A 51 9.54 3.16 5.62
C VAL A 51 9.18 3.42 7.08
N THR A 52 9.20 2.39 7.94
CA THR A 52 8.91 2.56 9.37
C THR A 52 9.91 3.50 10.03
N ARG A 53 11.22 3.32 9.79
CA ARG A 53 12.28 4.19 10.33
C ARG A 53 12.07 5.65 9.94
N LYS A 54 11.77 5.88 8.66
CA LYS A 54 11.51 7.24 8.17
C LYS A 54 10.29 7.86 8.84
N LEU A 55 9.17 7.13 8.91
CA LEU A 55 7.95 7.61 9.56
C LEU A 55 8.15 7.89 11.06
N LEU A 56 8.92 7.06 11.77
CA LEU A 56 9.31 7.30 13.16
C LEU A 56 10.09 8.60 13.33
N LYS A 57 11.08 8.85 12.45
CA LYS A 57 11.92 10.05 12.45
C LYS A 57 11.09 11.32 12.32
N ILE A 58 10.03 11.29 11.49
CA ILE A 58 9.12 12.44 11.29
C ILE A 58 7.93 12.50 12.25
N GLY A 59 7.90 11.62 13.27
CA GLY A 59 6.95 11.71 14.39
C GLY A 59 5.70 10.86 14.27
N CYS A 60 5.57 9.95 13.29
CA CYS A 60 4.48 8.97 13.28
C CYS A 60 4.61 8.02 14.47
N ARG A 61 3.47 7.71 15.12
CA ARG A 61 3.44 6.85 16.32
C ARG A 61 2.37 5.77 16.27
N ASP A 62 1.47 5.79 15.30
CA ASP A 62 0.38 4.83 15.15
C ASP A 62 0.57 4.04 13.84
N PHE A 63 0.81 2.72 13.93
CA PHE A 63 1.09 1.85 12.80
C PHE A 63 0.10 0.71 12.74
N PHE A 64 -0.44 0.44 11.55
CA PHE A 64 -1.46 -0.57 11.31
C PHE A 64 -0.94 -1.64 10.34
N LEU A 65 -0.95 -2.90 10.78
CA LEU A 65 -0.49 -4.05 9.99
C LEU A 65 -1.51 -5.19 10.09
N THR A 66 -1.50 -6.10 9.13
CA THR A 66 -2.42 -7.24 9.13
C THR A 66 -1.83 -8.48 9.78
N ASN A 67 -0.53 -8.72 9.62
CA ASN A 67 0.12 -9.96 10.04
C ASN A 67 0.96 -9.79 11.30
N LEU A 68 0.94 -10.81 12.16
CA LEU A 68 1.75 -10.84 13.38
C LEU A 68 3.26 -10.76 13.07
N SER A 69 3.73 -11.44 12.02
CA SER A 69 5.13 -11.42 11.62
C SER A 69 5.64 -10.00 11.28
N GLU A 70 4.84 -9.21 10.54
CA GLU A 70 5.16 -7.82 10.23
C GLU A 70 5.13 -6.94 11.48
N THR A 71 4.12 -7.12 12.36
CA THR A 71 4.05 -6.34 13.62
C THR A 71 5.24 -6.60 14.53
N LEU A 72 5.70 -7.85 14.61
CA LEU A 72 6.89 -8.22 15.39
C LEU A 72 8.17 -7.66 14.80
N LYS A 73 8.29 -7.59 13.45
CA LYS A 73 9.43 -6.95 12.79
C LYS A 73 9.55 -5.48 13.15
N ILE A 74 8.47 -4.71 13.00
CA ILE A 74 8.52 -3.26 13.29
C ILE A 74 8.59 -2.96 14.80
N ARG A 75 8.12 -3.86 15.67
CA ARG A 75 8.27 -3.66 17.11
C ARG A 75 9.73 -3.57 17.56
N LYS A 76 10.66 -4.20 16.84
CA LYS A 76 12.10 -4.08 17.08
C LYS A 76 12.62 -2.67 16.77
N GLU A 77 12.00 -1.98 15.83
CA GLU A 77 12.36 -0.61 15.42
C GLU A 77 11.69 0.47 16.30
N CYS A 78 10.53 0.17 16.89
CA CYS A 78 9.69 1.18 17.54
C CYS A 78 9.12 0.73 18.90
N ASN A 79 9.89 0.95 19.96
CA ASN A 79 9.52 0.53 21.32
C ASN A 79 8.31 1.28 21.92
N LYS A 80 8.09 2.55 21.55
CA LYS A 80 7.08 3.43 22.15
C LYS A 80 5.87 3.70 21.28
N SER A 81 5.82 3.15 20.08
CA SER A 81 4.70 3.37 19.14
C SER A 81 3.55 2.41 19.39
N ASN A 82 2.35 2.83 19.04
CA ASN A 82 1.18 1.98 18.98
C ASN A 82 1.26 1.14 17.70
N ILE A 83 1.34 -0.17 17.85
CA ILE A 83 1.31 -1.10 16.72
C ILE A 83 0.01 -1.88 16.81
N ILE A 84 -0.85 -1.68 15.82
CA ILE A 84 -2.18 -2.26 15.77
C ILE A 84 -2.18 -3.44 14.78
N LEU A 85 -2.50 -4.63 15.29
CA LEU A 85 -2.65 -5.85 14.50
C LEU A 85 -4.09 -5.96 14.01
N LEU A 86 -4.33 -5.68 12.74
CA LEU A 86 -5.68 -5.58 12.14
C LEU A 86 -6.43 -6.91 12.10
N ASN A 87 -5.74 -8.03 11.88
CA ASN A 87 -6.35 -9.36 11.90
C ASN A 87 -6.65 -9.87 13.32
N GLY A 88 -6.25 -9.13 14.34
CA GLY A 88 -6.55 -9.45 15.74
C GLY A 88 -5.95 -10.76 16.21
N LEU A 89 -6.78 -11.58 16.87
CA LEU A 89 -6.40 -12.88 17.45
C LEU A 89 -6.91 -14.06 16.61
N ILE A 90 -7.43 -13.81 15.42
CA ILE A 90 -7.99 -14.84 14.54
C ILE A 90 -6.89 -15.83 14.17
N ASN A 91 -7.17 -17.13 14.35
CA ASN A 91 -6.27 -18.24 14.04
C ASN A 91 -4.88 -18.18 14.70
N LEU A 92 -4.75 -17.46 15.81
CA LEU A 92 -3.53 -17.43 16.60
C LEU A 92 -3.60 -18.41 17.77
N GLU A 93 -2.49 -19.13 17.96
CA GLU A 93 -2.29 -20.01 19.10
C GLU A 93 -1.96 -19.21 20.38
N LYS A 94 -2.11 -19.87 21.55
CA LYS A 94 -1.87 -19.23 22.84
C LYS A 94 -0.51 -18.58 22.96
N ASP A 95 0.55 -19.21 22.45
CA ASP A 95 1.91 -18.67 22.50
C ASP A 95 2.09 -17.44 21.62
N GLU A 96 1.41 -17.37 20.49
CA GLU A 96 1.43 -16.20 19.62
C GLU A 96 0.69 -15.02 20.30
N ILE A 97 -0.44 -15.30 20.95
CA ILE A 97 -1.19 -14.29 21.72
C ILE A 97 -0.35 -13.80 22.92
N ASN A 98 0.37 -14.68 23.61
CA ASN A 98 1.32 -14.28 24.65
C ASN A 98 2.42 -13.36 24.12
N LYS A 99 2.93 -13.61 22.88
CA LYS A 99 3.89 -12.69 22.23
C LYS A 99 3.28 -11.31 21.96
N ILE A 100 2.00 -11.24 21.53
CA ILE A 100 1.26 -9.99 21.35
C ILE A 100 1.26 -9.18 22.65
N PHE A 101 0.91 -9.81 23.76
CA PHE A 101 0.89 -9.16 25.07
C PHE A 101 2.29 -8.72 25.50
N TYR A 102 3.25 -9.64 25.53
CA TYR A 102 4.63 -9.35 25.93
C TYR A 102 5.26 -8.20 25.10
N LYS A 103 4.98 -8.14 23.80
CA LYS A 103 5.45 -7.08 22.90
C LYS A 103 4.56 -5.84 22.89
N LYS A 104 3.50 -5.78 23.71
CA LYS A 104 2.56 -4.66 23.80
C LYS A 104 2.00 -4.27 22.42
N ILE A 105 1.68 -5.26 21.59
CA ILE A 105 0.97 -5.08 20.34
C ILE A 105 -0.52 -4.95 20.68
N ILE A 106 -1.22 -4.06 20.00
CA ILE A 106 -2.65 -3.80 20.23
C ILE A 106 -3.46 -4.65 19.23
N PRO A 107 -4.10 -5.75 19.65
CA PRO A 107 -4.91 -6.54 18.75
C PRO A 107 -6.20 -5.81 18.42
N THR A 108 -6.67 -5.98 17.19
CA THR A 108 -8.01 -5.57 16.77
C THR A 108 -8.98 -6.71 17.06
N ILE A 109 -10.11 -6.39 17.66
CA ILE A 109 -11.18 -7.34 17.97
C ILE A 109 -12.31 -7.18 16.95
N ASN A 110 -12.66 -8.27 16.28
CA ASN A 110 -13.61 -8.29 15.17
C ASN A 110 -14.88 -9.08 15.46
N SER A 111 -14.99 -9.70 16.66
CA SER A 111 -16.19 -10.41 17.11
C SER A 111 -16.29 -10.45 18.63
N LEU A 112 -17.46 -10.78 19.15
CA LEU A 112 -17.68 -10.99 20.59
C LEU A 112 -16.86 -12.17 21.12
N ASP A 113 -16.73 -13.25 20.35
CA ASP A 113 -15.98 -14.43 20.79
C ASP A 113 -14.48 -14.15 20.85
N GLU A 114 -13.95 -13.35 19.92
CA GLU A 114 -12.57 -12.88 19.98
C GLU A 114 -12.34 -11.99 21.21
N LEU A 115 -13.32 -11.15 21.58
CA LEU A 115 -13.27 -10.33 22.79
C LEU A 115 -13.25 -11.17 24.06
N LYS A 116 -14.06 -12.23 24.13
CA LYS A 116 -14.06 -13.18 25.24
C LYS A 116 -12.71 -13.90 25.37
N LYS A 117 -12.17 -14.40 24.24
CA LYS A 117 -10.85 -15.05 24.18
C LYS A 117 -9.75 -14.10 24.66
N PHE A 118 -9.76 -12.84 24.18
CA PHE A 118 -8.83 -11.82 24.66
C PHE A 118 -8.92 -11.61 26.18
N ASN A 119 -10.12 -11.41 26.70
CA ASN A 119 -10.32 -11.13 28.12
C ASN A 119 -9.85 -12.30 29.00
N GLU A 120 -10.10 -13.53 28.59
CA GLU A 120 -9.65 -14.71 29.32
C GLU A 120 -8.12 -14.80 29.38
N LEU A 121 -7.47 -14.72 28.24
CA LEU A 121 -6.01 -14.83 28.15
C LEU A 121 -5.28 -13.64 28.77
N SER A 122 -5.89 -12.46 28.78
CA SER A 122 -5.30 -11.25 29.38
C SER A 122 -5.28 -11.25 30.90
N LYS A 123 -6.01 -12.14 31.57
CA LYS A 123 -5.98 -12.30 33.03
C LYS A 123 -4.61 -12.75 33.56
N ASN A 124 -3.83 -13.42 32.71
CA ASN A 124 -2.54 -14.01 33.09
C ASN A 124 -1.35 -13.07 32.84
N VAL A 125 -1.58 -11.82 32.45
CA VAL A 125 -0.51 -10.84 32.22
C VAL A 125 -0.46 -9.80 33.33
N SER A 126 0.76 -9.31 33.66
CA SER A 126 1.02 -8.40 34.78
C SER A 126 0.55 -6.96 34.54
N TYR A 127 0.09 -6.64 33.36
CA TYR A 127 -0.47 -5.33 33.00
C TYR A 127 -1.81 -5.53 32.28
N ARG A 128 -2.58 -4.45 32.10
CA ARG A 128 -3.84 -4.50 31.37
C ARG A 128 -3.64 -4.18 29.89
N PRO A 129 -3.70 -5.19 28.96
CA PRO A 129 -3.52 -4.94 27.55
C PRO A 129 -4.65 -4.06 26.98
N LYS A 130 -4.30 -3.22 25.98
CA LYS A 130 -5.26 -2.41 25.23
C LYS A 130 -5.70 -3.16 23.99
N ILE A 131 -6.91 -2.88 23.51
CA ILE A 131 -7.45 -3.41 22.25
C ILE A 131 -7.92 -2.30 21.33
N THR A 132 -8.04 -2.62 20.06
CA THR A 132 -8.85 -1.86 19.10
C THR A 132 -10.14 -2.63 18.84
N LEU A 133 -11.30 -1.97 18.90
CA LEU A 133 -12.57 -2.55 18.46
C LEU A 133 -12.85 -2.14 17.03
N HIS A 134 -13.10 -3.09 16.17
CA HIS A 134 -13.45 -2.85 14.78
C HIS A 134 -14.91 -3.22 14.54
N PHE A 135 -15.77 -2.23 14.29
CA PHE A 135 -17.17 -2.42 13.98
C PHE A 135 -17.42 -2.37 12.49
N ASP A 136 -18.14 -3.35 11.96
CA ASP A 136 -18.61 -3.32 10.58
C ASP A 136 -19.84 -2.41 10.48
N THR A 137 -19.71 -1.31 9.79
CA THR A 137 -20.79 -0.37 9.55
C THR A 137 -21.41 -0.51 8.15
N GLY A 138 -20.97 -1.53 7.39
CA GLY A 138 -21.58 -1.86 6.11
C GLY A 138 -20.62 -2.30 4.98
N ILE A 139 -19.29 -2.40 5.21
CA ILE A 139 -18.38 -2.96 4.20
C ILE A 139 -18.52 -4.49 4.08
N ASN A 140 -19.11 -5.15 5.07
CA ASN A 140 -19.37 -6.60 5.13
C ASN A 140 -18.08 -7.43 4.91
N ARG A 141 -17.04 -7.09 5.69
CA ARG A 141 -15.75 -7.79 5.63
C ARG A 141 -15.39 -8.31 7.02
N LEU A 142 -14.25 -7.89 7.62
CA LEU A 142 -13.96 -8.10 9.03
C LEU A 142 -14.59 -6.99 9.87
N GLY A 143 -14.97 -7.32 11.08
CA GLY A 143 -15.50 -6.39 12.07
C GLY A 143 -16.67 -6.98 12.83
N ILE A 144 -16.92 -6.44 14.02
CA ILE A 144 -18.05 -6.75 14.88
C ILE A 144 -19.34 -6.39 14.13
N ASP A 145 -20.21 -7.36 13.89
CA ASP A 145 -21.45 -7.12 13.16
C ASP A 145 -22.49 -6.36 14.01
N GLU A 146 -23.54 -5.88 13.34
CA GLU A 146 -24.57 -5.07 13.99
C GLU A 146 -25.24 -5.80 15.17
N ARG A 147 -25.43 -7.15 15.08
CA ARG A 147 -26.05 -7.97 16.12
C ARG A 147 -25.17 -8.12 17.36
N GLU A 148 -23.87 -8.09 17.20
CA GLU A 148 -22.90 -8.21 18.29
C GLU A 148 -22.57 -6.85 18.92
N THR A 149 -22.98 -5.72 18.32
CA THR A 149 -22.62 -4.37 18.78
C THR A 149 -22.98 -4.15 20.25
N ILE A 150 -24.23 -4.39 20.65
CA ILE A 150 -24.66 -4.19 22.03
C ILE A 150 -23.99 -5.19 22.98
N PRO A 151 -23.96 -6.52 22.70
CA PRO A 151 -23.21 -7.47 23.50
C PRO A 151 -21.74 -7.11 23.74
N VAL A 152 -21.03 -6.61 22.71
CA VAL A 152 -19.64 -6.19 22.85
C VAL A 152 -19.52 -4.97 23.76
N ILE A 153 -20.39 -3.97 23.60
CA ILE A 153 -20.39 -2.77 24.45
C ILE A 153 -20.60 -3.15 25.92
N GLU A 154 -21.60 -3.98 26.20
CA GLU A 154 -21.91 -4.44 27.54
C GLU A 154 -20.77 -5.27 28.14
N TYR A 155 -20.17 -6.15 27.35
CA TYR A 155 -19.01 -6.94 27.75
C TYR A 155 -17.82 -6.06 28.13
N CYS A 156 -17.51 -5.07 27.30
CA CYS A 156 -16.41 -4.12 27.56
C CYS A 156 -16.66 -3.35 28.89
N LYS A 157 -17.87 -2.89 29.13
CA LYS A 157 -18.27 -2.20 30.38
C LYS A 157 -18.14 -3.13 31.59
N LYS A 158 -18.73 -4.31 31.52
CA LYS A 158 -18.75 -5.32 32.62
C LYS A 158 -17.34 -5.69 33.07
N PHE A 159 -16.43 -5.94 32.11
CA PHE A 159 -15.06 -6.36 32.38
C PHE A 159 -14.03 -5.22 32.34
N GLN A 160 -14.49 -3.97 32.21
CA GLN A 160 -13.70 -2.76 32.17
C GLN A 160 -12.52 -2.88 31.18
N ILE A 161 -12.76 -3.38 29.97
CA ILE A 161 -11.73 -3.58 28.95
C ILE A 161 -11.12 -2.24 28.54
N GLN A 162 -9.80 -2.17 28.42
CA GLN A 162 -9.11 -0.96 27.97
C GLN A 162 -9.16 -0.84 26.44
N VAL A 163 -10.07 -0.02 25.94
CA VAL A 163 -10.23 0.23 24.51
C VAL A 163 -9.31 1.40 24.10
N PHE A 164 -8.29 1.12 23.31
CA PHE A 164 -7.39 2.12 22.73
C PHE A 164 -8.08 2.90 21.59
N CYS A 165 -8.72 2.16 20.69
CA CYS A 165 -9.35 2.73 19.52
C CYS A 165 -10.63 1.99 19.17
N VAL A 166 -11.64 2.74 18.77
CA VAL A 166 -12.84 2.22 18.10
C VAL A 166 -12.74 2.62 16.64
N MET A 167 -12.80 1.65 15.74
CA MET A 167 -12.66 1.93 14.31
C MET A 167 -13.75 1.25 13.47
N SER A 168 -13.96 1.81 12.28
CA SER A 168 -14.67 1.19 11.17
C SER A 168 -13.94 1.46 9.86
N HIS A 169 -14.51 1.06 8.71
CA HIS A 169 -13.90 1.29 7.40
C HIS A 169 -14.97 1.68 6.38
N LEU A 170 -14.75 2.81 5.69
CA LEU A 170 -15.65 3.26 4.62
C LEU A 170 -15.49 2.39 3.38
N ALA A 171 -16.61 1.96 2.80
CA ALA A 171 -16.65 1.11 1.63
C ALA A 171 -16.48 1.90 0.31
N SER A 172 -16.98 3.14 0.27
CA SER A 172 -17.08 3.95 -0.94
C SER A 172 -16.46 5.34 -0.77
N ALA A 173 -15.38 5.46 0.01
CA ALA A 173 -14.73 6.76 0.26
C ALA A 173 -14.08 7.38 -0.98
N ASP A 174 -13.84 6.62 -2.04
CA ASP A 174 -13.40 7.05 -3.36
C ASP A 174 -14.49 7.76 -4.17
N GLU A 175 -15.76 7.56 -3.82
CA GLU A 175 -16.92 8.20 -4.40
C GLU A 175 -17.50 9.27 -3.46
N SER A 176 -17.12 10.55 -3.65
CA SER A 176 -17.48 11.66 -2.73
C SER A 176 -18.97 11.84 -2.49
N HIS A 177 -19.81 11.56 -3.51
CA HIS A 177 -21.27 11.74 -3.47
C HIS A 177 -22.04 10.48 -3.08
N ASN A 178 -21.34 9.36 -2.79
CA ASN A 178 -22.01 8.13 -2.41
C ASN A 178 -22.65 8.27 -1.02
N LYS A 179 -23.98 8.18 -0.97
CA LYS A 179 -24.77 8.31 0.27
C LYS A 179 -24.39 7.30 1.34
N PHE A 180 -23.86 6.16 0.93
CA PHE A 180 -23.43 5.10 1.83
C PHE A 180 -22.30 5.55 2.80
N ASN A 181 -21.44 6.48 2.38
CA ASN A 181 -20.44 7.08 3.25
C ASN A 181 -21.09 7.75 4.48
N ASN A 182 -22.21 8.47 4.27
CA ASN A 182 -22.94 9.12 5.35
C ASN A 182 -23.68 8.09 6.23
N GLU A 183 -24.27 7.06 5.65
CA GLU A 183 -24.93 5.98 6.39
C GLU A 183 -23.98 5.26 7.33
N GLN A 184 -22.79 4.86 6.82
CA GLN A 184 -21.73 4.27 7.62
C GLN A 184 -21.28 5.22 8.74
N ASN A 185 -21.11 6.49 8.43
CA ASN A 185 -20.71 7.53 9.38
C ASN A 185 -21.75 7.71 10.50
N LEU A 186 -23.05 7.72 10.19
CA LEU A 186 -24.13 7.81 11.18
C LEU A 186 -24.17 6.57 12.09
N LYS A 187 -24.02 5.37 11.54
CA LYS A 187 -23.90 4.14 12.34
C LYS A 187 -22.69 4.22 13.28
N PHE A 188 -21.54 4.61 12.75
CA PHE A 188 -20.32 4.74 13.55
C PHE A 188 -20.44 5.77 14.67
N LYS A 189 -21.05 6.93 14.40
CA LYS A 189 -21.32 7.96 15.42
C LYS A 189 -22.19 7.47 16.59
N LYS A 190 -23.13 6.54 16.33
CA LYS A 190 -23.93 5.91 17.42
C LYS A 190 -23.08 4.98 18.29
N ILE A 191 -22.17 4.22 17.67
CA ILE A 191 -21.30 3.27 18.36
C ILE A 191 -20.32 3.97 19.28
N ILE A 192 -19.62 5.00 18.78
CA ILE A 192 -18.54 5.68 19.52
C ILE A 192 -19.02 6.46 20.76
N LYS A 193 -20.30 6.81 20.83
CA LYS A 193 -20.89 7.41 22.03
C LYS A 193 -20.72 6.54 23.29
N ASN A 194 -20.58 5.23 23.11
CA ASN A 194 -20.37 4.27 24.20
C ASN A 194 -18.89 4.18 24.65
N PHE A 195 -17.97 4.81 23.91
CA PHE A 195 -16.54 4.74 24.16
C PHE A 195 -15.91 6.15 24.14
N PRO A 196 -16.35 7.08 24.99
CA PRO A 196 -15.94 8.50 24.94
C PRO A 196 -14.43 8.70 25.18
N ASN A 197 -13.78 7.78 25.88
CA ASN A 197 -12.35 7.86 26.22
C ASN A 197 -11.45 7.11 25.23
N ALA A 198 -12.02 6.46 24.22
CA ALA A 198 -11.25 5.78 23.18
C ALA A 198 -10.95 6.73 22.02
N THR A 199 -9.89 6.47 21.29
CA THR A 199 -9.62 7.13 20.00
C THR A 199 -10.62 6.62 18.95
N HIS A 200 -11.16 7.50 18.11
CA HIS A 200 -12.13 7.13 17.08
C HIS A 200 -11.53 7.26 15.68
N SER A 201 -11.78 6.25 14.82
CA SER A 201 -11.17 6.21 13.49
C SER A 201 -12.06 5.51 12.46
N ILE A 202 -12.51 6.23 11.43
CA ILE A 202 -13.20 5.65 10.27
C ILE A 202 -12.52 6.03 8.96
N ALA A 203 -11.92 7.23 8.90
CA ALA A 203 -11.35 7.80 7.70
C ALA A 203 -10.10 7.03 7.20
N ASN A 204 -10.09 6.75 5.90
CA ASN A 204 -8.97 6.22 5.13
C ASN A 204 -8.39 7.30 4.19
N SER A 205 -7.43 6.92 3.32
CA SER A 205 -6.79 7.85 2.37
C SER A 205 -7.79 8.53 1.43
N HIS A 206 -8.78 7.83 0.91
CA HIS A 206 -9.79 8.42 0.03
C HIS A 206 -10.73 9.36 0.77
N ALA A 207 -11.06 9.07 2.02
CA ALA A 207 -11.85 9.97 2.85
C ALA A 207 -11.16 11.32 3.07
N ILE A 208 -9.84 11.36 3.18
CA ILE A 208 -9.05 12.60 3.31
C ILE A 208 -9.28 13.53 2.11
N ILE A 209 -9.38 12.96 0.92
CA ILE A 209 -9.43 13.71 -0.33
C ILE A 209 -10.87 14.09 -0.71
N ASN A 210 -11.79 13.16 -0.49
CA ASN A 210 -13.13 13.24 -1.06
C ASN A 210 -14.21 13.71 -0.07
N LEU A 211 -13.94 13.63 1.26
CA LEU A 211 -14.92 14.05 2.25
C LEU A 211 -14.58 15.43 2.80
N ASN A 212 -15.55 16.35 2.79
CA ASN A 212 -15.38 17.75 3.17
C ASN A 212 -15.03 17.94 4.64
N LYS A 213 -15.32 16.96 5.51
CA LYS A 213 -15.12 17.09 6.96
C LYS A 213 -14.72 15.76 7.59
N ILE A 214 -13.57 15.74 8.24
CA ILE A 214 -13.08 14.60 9.03
C ILE A 214 -13.10 15.03 10.50
N GLU A 215 -13.99 14.43 11.28
CA GLU A 215 -14.23 14.77 12.68
C GLU A 215 -13.76 13.65 13.64
N TYR A 216 -12.65 12.97 13.32
CA TYR A 216 -12.18 11.81 14.08
C TYR A 216 -10.74 12.00 14.56
N ASP A 217 -10.42 11.37 15.70
CA ASP A 217 -9.14 11.55 16.39
C ASP A 217 -7.95 10.94 15.68
N LEU A 218 -8.20 9.91 14.85
CA LEU A 218 -7.15 9.13 14.18
C LEU A 218 -7.57 8.79 12.74
N ILE A 219 -6.73 9.15 11.80
CA ILE A 219 -6.90 8.87 10.39
C ILE A 219 -5.90 7.78 9.99
N ARG A 220 -6.37 6.74 9.29
CA ARG A 220 -5.52 5.64 8.84
C ARG A 220 -5.23 5.78 7.35
N THR A 221 -4.00 6.09 7.01
CA THR A 221 -3.59 6.32 5.64
C THR A 221 -2.42 5.43 5.23
N GLY A 222 -2.44 4.98 4.00
CA GLY A 222 -1.34 4.40 3.27
C GLY A 222 -1.21 5.13 1.93
N GLY A 223 -2.30 5.19 1.16
CA GLY A 223 -2.31 5.73 -0.19
C GLY A 223 -1.80 7.16 -0.33
N CYS A 224 -2.23 8.08 0.53
CA CYS A 224 -1.72 9.45 0.50
C CYS A 224 -0.23 9.52 0.82
N VAL A 225 0.23 8.77 1.83
CA VAL A 225 1.64 8.79 2.27
C VAL A 225 2.55 8.16 1.22
N PHE A 226 2.10 7.06 0.58
CA PHE A 226 2.90 6.34 -0.41
C PHE A 226 2.75 6.87 -1.84
N GLY A 227 1.96 7.93 -2.05
CA GLY A 227 1.78 8.55 -3.36
C GLY A 227 1.04 7.65 -4.37
N THR A 228 0.24 6.66 -3.89
CA THR A 228 -0.62 5.85 -4.77
C THR A 228 -1.87 6.61 -5.20
N ILE A 229 -2.15 7.74 -4.58
CA ILE A 229 -3.17 8.70 -4.97
C ILE A 229 -2.46 9.89 -5.60
N GLU A 230 -2.42 9.91 -6.93
CA GLU A 230 -1.69 10.89 -7.74
C GLU A 230 -2.48 12.21 -7.89
N THR A 231 -2.95 12.76 -6.76
CA THR A 231 -3.67 14.04 -6.70
C THR A 231 -2.87 15.04 -5.89
N LYS A 232 -2.68 16.26 -6.43
CA LYS A 232 -2.03 17.34 -5.68
C LYS A 232 -2.73 17.55 -4.32
N PRO A 233 -1.98 17.76 -3.24
CA PRO A 233 -0.54 18.06 -3.21
C PRO A 233 0.39 16.85 -3.00
N PHE A 234 -0.15 15.62 -3.06
CA PHE A 234 0.66 14.43 -2.81
C PHE A 234 1.68 14.19 -3.94
N LYS A 235 2.88 13.79 -3.54
CA LYS A 235 4.01 13.52 -4.43
C LYS A 235 4.12 12.03 -4.71
N ASN A 236 4.55 11.65 -5.91
CA ASN A 236 4.84 10.27 -6.25
C ASN A 236 6.09 9.80 -5.51
N VAL A 237 5.92 8.76 -4.69
CA VAL A 237 7.01 8.19 -3.87
C VAL A 237 7.81 7.14 -4.64
N VAL A 238 7.26 6.60 -5.73
CA VAL A 238 7.77 5.41 -6.42
C VAL A 238 8.14 5.70 -7.85
N GLU A 239 9.33 5.22 -8.24
CA GLU A 239 9.76 5.13 -9.63
C GLU A 239 10.32 3.72 -9.89
N LEU A 240 9.89 3.09 -10.99
CA LEU A 240 10.34 1.77 -11.42
C LEU A 240 11.05 1.89 -12.76
N TYR A 241 12.27 1.39 -12.80
CA TYR A 241 13.11 1.36 -13.99
C TYR A 241 13.55 -0.06 -14.31
N ALA A 242 13.71 -0.36 -15.60
CA ALA A 242 14.25 -1.64 -16.04
C ALA A 242 15.27 -1.46 -17.16
N LYS A 243 16.22 -2.39 -17.21
CA LYS A 243 17.39 -2.33 -18.08
C LYS A 243 17.07 -2.81 -19.49
N VAL A 244 17.67 -2.16 -20.47
CA VAL A 244 17.76 -2.61 -21.85
C VAL A 244 18.81 -3.73 -21.95
N LEU A 245 18.38 -4.95 -22.29
CA LEU A 245 19.27 -6.10 -22.41
C LEU A 245 19.82 -6.29 -23.82
N GLN A 246 19.01 -5.98 -24.82
CA GLN A 246 19.36 -6.18 -26.22
C GLN A 246 18.61 -5.20 -27.12
N ILE A 247 19.26 -4.76 -28.19
CA ILE A 247 18.63 -4.01 -29.26
C ILE A 247 18.72 -4.83 -30.53
N LYS A 248 17.61 -4.92 -31.27
CA LYS A 248 17.52 -5.66 -32.53
C LYS A 248 16.90 -4.78 -33.61
N ILE A 249 17.30 -5.05 -34.85
CA ILE A 249 16.67 -4.50 -36.06
C ILE A 249 15.92 -5.64 -36.73
N ILE A 250 14.65 -5.43 -37.03
CA ILE A 250 13.81 -6.39 -37.72
C ILE A 250 13.43 -5.79 -39.06
N ASN A 251 13.89 -6.47 -40.11
CA ASN A 251 13.91 -5.91 -41.46
C ASN A 251 12.72 -6.32 -42.34
N ASN A 252 11.93 -7.34 -41.94
CA ASN A 252 10.95 -7.97 -42.83
C ASN A 252 9.50 -7.76 -42.43
N SER A 253 8.66 -7.55 -43.45
CA SER A 253 7.21 -7.43 -43.33
C SER A 253 6.51 -8.73 -42.85
N GLU A 254 7.20 -9.86 -42.80
CA GLU A 254 6.69 -11.16 -42.37
C GLU A 254 7.10 -11.54 -40.95
N GLN A 255 7.93 -10.74 -40.29
CA GLN A 255 8.36 -11.03 -38.92
C GLN A 255 7.31 -10.52 -37.92
N SER A 256 6.90 -11.41 -37.06
CA SER A 256 6.01 -11.16 -35.93
C SER A 256 6.80 -11.13 -34.62
N TYR A 257 6.18 -10.54 -33.59
CA TYR A 257 6.85 -10.30 -32.32
C TYR A 257 6.15 -11.01 -31.16
N GLY A 258 6.96 -11.74 -30.38
CA GLY A 258 6.53 -12.35 -29.14
C GLY A 258 5.62 -13.58 -29.35
N TYR A 259 5.07 -14.07 -28.25
CA TYR A 259 4.15 -15.18 -28.25
C TYR A 259 2.90 -14.91 -29.10
N ASN A 260 2.42 -15.94 -29.79
CA ASN A 260 1.23 -15.91 -30.65
C ASN A 260 1.28 -14.84 -31.76
N GLN A 261 2.44 -14.25 -32.01
CA GLN A 261 2.64 -13.28 -33.08
C GLN A 261 1.62 -12.11 -33.06
N THR A 262 1.28 -11.63 -31.87
CA THR A 262 0.21 -10.64 -31.66
C THR A 262 0.54 -9.25 -32.16
N PHE A 263 1.80 -9.00 -32.52
CA PHE A 263 2.23 -7.75 -33.16
C PHE A 263 2.94 -8.06 -34.48
N GLN A 264 2.51 -7.39 -35.52
CA GLN A 264 3.10 -7.47 -36.87
C GLN A 264 3.40 -6.06 -37.38
N SER A 265 4.46 -5.87 -38.12
CA SER A 265 4.80 -4.60 -38.76
C SER A 265 5.26 -4.82 -40.20
N LYS A 266 4.71 -4.04 -41.12
CA LYS A 266 5.17 -3.98 -42.52
C LYS A 266 6.41 -3.13 -42.71
N GLN A 267 6.85 -2.42 -41.68
CA GLN A 267 8.00 -1.53 -41.73
C GLN A 267 9.17 -2.10 -40.91
N LYS A 268 10.39 -1.75 -41.32
CA LYS A 268 11.57 -1.98 -40.52
C LYS A 268 11.37 -1.43 -39.11
N LYS A 269 11.64 -2.23 -38.10
CA LYS A 269 11.53 -1.83 -36.68
C LYS A 269 12.85 -2.01 -35.98
N ARG A 270 13.18 -1.02 -35.14
CA ARG A 270 14.24 -1.14 -34.14
C ARG A 270 13.59 -1.36 -32.80
N ILE A 271 13.95 -2.45 -32.13
CA ILE A 271 13.30 -2.88 -30.88
C ILE A 271 14.32 -3.05 -29.77
N ALA A 272 13.90 -2.83 -28.54
CA ALA A 272 14.65 -3.11 -27.33
C ALA A 272 13.96 -4.21 -26.51
N ILE A 273 14.76 -5.14 -25.98
CA ILE A 273 14.32 -6.13 -25.00
C ILE A 273 14.62 -5.58 -23.61
N ILE A 274 13.59 -5.42 -22.82
CA ILE A 274 13.64 -4.87 -21.46
C ILE A 274 13.55 -5.99 -20.43
N ALA A 275 14.40 -5.94 -19.41
CA ALA A 275 14.51 -6.93 -18.35
C ALA A 275 13.43 -6.78 -17.29
N PHE A 276 12.16 -6.88 -17.68
CA PHE A 276 11.02 -6.84 -16.78
C PHE A 276 9.81 -7.53 -17.42
N GLY A 277 9.17 -8.43 -16.70
CA GLY A 277 8.02 -9.19 -17.18
C GLY A 277 6.96 -9.38 -16.10
N TYR A 278 6.01 -10.32 -16.33
CA TYR A 278 4.93 -10.53 -15.38
C TYR A 278 5.38 -11.23 -14.08
N ALA A 279 6.50 -11.97 -14.09
CA ALA A 279 7.07 -12.50 -12.84
C ALA A 279 7.70 -11.43 -11.95
N ASP A 280 7.98 -10.25 -12.49
CA ASP A 280 8.46 -9.07 -11.77
C ASP A 280 7.29 -8.19 -11.28
N GLY A 281 6.05 -8.54 -11.66
CA GLY A 281 4.83 -7.85 -11.27
C GLY A 281 4.25 -6.91 -12.32
N TYR A 282 4.78 -6.86 -13.56
CA TYR A 282 4.18 -6.03 -14.60
C TYR A 282 2.96 -6.72 -15.22
N PRO A 283 1.78 -6.09 -15.27
CA PRO A 283 0.55 -6.75 -15.72
C PRO A 283 0.62 -7.19 -17.18
N ARG A 284 0.46 -8.49 -17.44
CA ARG A 284 0.52 -9.06 -18.80
C ARG A 284 -0.58 -8.52 -19.73
N ILE A 285 -1.71 -8.09 -19.17
CA ILE A 285 -2.82 -7.48 -19.92
C ILE A 285 -2.41 -6.20 -20.65
N LEU A 286 -1.31 -5.57 -20.25
CA LEU A 286 -0.78 -4.34 -20.85
C LEU A 286 0.00 -4.58 -22.16
N SER A 287 0.10 -5.82 -22.62
CA SER A 287 0.69 -6.20 -23.90
C SER A 287 0.03 -5.46 -25.07
N ASN A 288 0.82 -4.83 -25.94
CA ASN A 288 0.37 -4.00 -27.06
C ASN A 288 -0.47 -2.76 -26.69
N ILE A 289 -0.59 -2.44 -25.40
CA ILE A 289 -1.46 -1.33 -24.93
C ILE A 289 -0.64 -0.23 -24.26
N SER A 290 0.36 -0.62 -23.44
CA SER A 290 1.14 0.30 -22.64
C SER A 290 2.42 0.77 -23.34
N TYR A 291 3.15 1.63 -22.66
CA TYR A 291 4.43 2.17 -23.10
C TYR A 291 5.39 2.25 -21.91
N VAL A 292 6.68 2.29 -22.21
CA VAL A 292 7.72 2.73 -21.29
C VAL A 292 8.19 4.13 -21.68
N PHE A 293 8.94 4.82 -20.81
CA PHE A 293 9.47 6.14 -21.14
C PHE A 293 10.99 6.16 -21.12
N PHE A 294 11.56 6.68 -22.20
CA PHE A 294 12.98 7.05 -22.31
C PHE A 294 13.08 8.22 -23.29
N LYS A 295 13.33 9.43 -22.78
CA LYS A 295 13.20 10.71 -23.50
C LYS A 295 11.79 10.96 -24.10
N LYS A 296 11.11 9.92 -24.58
CA LYS A 296 9.74 9.92 -25.09
C LYS A 296 9.04 8.60 -24.79
N LYS A 297 7.74 8.55 -25.05
CA LYS A 297 6.93 7.32 -24.91
C LYS A 297 7.31 6.30 -25.96
N LEU A 298 7.62 5.09 -25.54
CA LEU A 298 8.04 3.97 -26.38
C LEU A 298 7.03 2.82 -26.21
N PRO A 299 6.26 2.44 -27.24
CA PRO A 299 5.21 1.44 -27.13
C PRO A 299 5.76 0.05 -26.76
N ILE A 300 5.08 -0.65 -25.89
CA ILE A 300 5.27 -2.09 -25.66
C ILE A 300 4.59 -2.84 -26.81
N ILE A 301 5.30 -3.71 -27.49
CA ILE A 301 4.84 -4.49 -28.64
C ILE A 301 4.98 -5.99 -28.38
N GLY A 302 4.00 -6.77 -28.84
CA GLY A 302 3.89 -8.21 -28.57
C GLY A 302 3.46 -8.50 -27.13
N LEU A 303 3.30 -9.79 -26.81
CA LEU A 303 2.92 -10.20 -25.46
C LEU A 303 4.10 -10.07 -24.49
N ILE A 304 3.83 -9.50 -23.33
CA ILE A 304 4.79 -9.48 -22.20
C ILE A 304 5.01 -10.91 -21.74
N SER A 305 6.28 -11.30 -21.66
CA SER A 305 6.72 -12.62 -21.19
C SER A 305 6.97 -12.63 -19.68
N MET A 306 7.42 -13.80 -19.18
CA MET A 306 7.69 -13.97 -17.75
C MET A 306 8.72 -12.95 -17.25
N ASP A 307 9.83 -12.79 -17.99
CA ASP A 307 11.00 -12.01 -17.57
C ASP A 307 11.28 -10.78 -18.44
N TYR A 308 10.59 -10.63 -19.59
CA TYR A 308 10.93 -9.63 -20.58
C TYR A 308 9.70 -8.99 -21.21
N MET A 309 9.88 -7.75 -21.67
CA MET A 309 8.99 -7.10 -22.62
C MET A 309 9.76 -6.54 -23.79
N THR A 310 9.09 -6.46 -24.94
CA THR A 310 9.64 -5.86 -26.16
C THR A 310 9.09 -4.46 -26.35
N VAL A 311 9.96 -3.51 -26.67
CA VAL A 311 9.60 -2.10 -26.83
C VAL A 311 10.04 -1.61 -28.22
N ASP A 312 9.17 -0.91 -28.91
CA ASP A 312 9.49 -0.24 -30.19
C ASP A 312 10.30 1.05 -29.92
N ILE A 313 11.54 1.04 -30.33
CA ILE A 313 12.46 2.19 -30.21
C ILE A 313 12.76 2.84 -31.56
N SER A 314 11.99 2.53 -32.62
CA SER A 314 12.21 3.09 -33.98
C SER A 314 12.12 4.61 -34.04
N GLY A 315 11.43 5.21 -33.08
CA GLY A 315 11.31 6.65 -32.98
C GLY A 315 12.51 7.38 -32.34
N LEU A 316 13.52 6.67 -31.80
CA LEU A 316 14.74 7.23 -31.24
C LEU A 316 15.86 7.19 -32.28
N ASP A 317 16.82 8.14 -32.21
CA ASP A 317 18.02 8.09 -33.01
C ASP A 317 18.92 6.89 -32.62
N GLU A 318 19.79 6.45 -33.53
CA GLU A 318 20.55 5.21 -33.36
C GLU A 318 21.37 5.17 -32.07
N ASN A 319 21.93 6.29 -31.67
CA ASN A 319 22.82 6.41 -30.49
C ASN A 319 22.11 6.90 -29.22
N GLU A 320 20.80 7.16 -29.27
CA GLU A 320 20.07 7.72 -28.12
C GLU A 320 19.84 6.70 -27.00
N ILE A 321 19.69 5.42 -27.34
CA ILE A 321 19.49 4.34 -26.37
C ILE A 321 20.43 3.19 -26.69
N LYS A 322 21.03 2.60 -25.65
CA LYS A 322 21.98 1.50 -25.75
C LYS A 322 21.70 0.41 -24.73
N VAL A 323 22.28 -0.76 -24.95
CA VAL A 323 22.27 -1.86 -23.99
C VAL A 323 22.88 -1.38 -22.66
N GLY A 324 22.20 -1.69 -21.55
CA GLY A 324 22.56 -1.24 -20.21
C GLY A 324 21.84 0.03 -19.74
N ASP A 325 21.20 0.79 -20.63
CA ASP A 325 20.37 1.93 -20.23
C ASP A 325 19.11 1.45 -19.49
N PHE A 326 18.52 2.32 -18.66
CA PHE A 326 17.30 2.07 -17.91
C PHE A 326 16.15 2.88 -18.50
N VAL A 327 15.02 2.22 -18.72
CA VAL A 327 13.76 2.86 -19.13
C VAL A 327 12.79 2.93 -17.96
N GLU A 328 11.99 3.99 -17.88
CA GLU A 328 10.97 4.16 -16.85
C GLU A 328 9.74 3.32 -17.19
N LEU A 329 9.35 2.47 -16.27
CA LEU A 329 8.12 1.66 -16.32
C LEU A 329 6.99 2.24 -15.48
N ILE A 330 7.33 2.90 -14.37
CA ILE A 330 6.45 3.67 -13.49
C ILE A 330 7.24 4.87 -13.00
N GLY A 331 6.63 6.04 -12.97
CA GLY A 331 7.27 7.26 -12.49
C GLY A 331 6.53 8.51 -12.91
N ASN A 332 7.28 9.57 -13.21
CA ASN A 332 6.69 10.86 -13.56
C ASN A 332 6.09 10.92 -14.97
N HIS A 333 6.53 10.04 -15.88
CA HIS A 333 6.09 10.01 -17.28
C HIS A 333 5.16 8.83 -17.56
N VAL A 334 5.26 7.76 -16.76
CA VAL A 334 4.38 6.59 -16.79
C VAL A 334 3.72 6.47 -15.43
N LEU A 335 2.56 7.12 -15.29
CA LEU A 335 1.87 7.22 -14.01
C LEU A 335 1.38 5.84 -13.52
N LEU A 336 1.49 5.61 -12.22
CA LEU A 336 0.99 4.39 -11.58
C LEU A 336 -0.53 4.23 -11.79
N SER A 337 -1.29 5.34 -11.74
CA SER A 337 -2.72 5.37 -12.02
C SER A 337 -3.06 5.01 -13.46
N PHE A 338 -2.20 5.38 -14.43
CA PHE A 338 -2.37 4.98 -15.83
C PHE A 338 -2.22 3.46 -15.96
N ILE A 339 -1.15 2.87 -15.39
CA ILE A 339 -0.93 1.43 -15.39
C ILE A 339 -2.11 0.70 -14.76
N ALA A 340 -2.57 1.14 -13.59
CA ALA A 340 -3.71 0.55 -12.89
C ALA A 340 -5.00 0.60 -13.72
N LYS A 341 -5.32 1.77 -14.29
CA LYS A 341 -6.50 1.96 -15.13
C LYS A 341 -6.51 1.05 -16.35
N GLN A 342 -5.38 0.97 -17.07
CA GLN A 342 -5.25 0.11 -18.24
C GLN A 342 -5.31 -1.38 -17.88
N SER A 343 -4.86 -1.73 -16.67
CA SER A 343 -4.95 -3.09 -16.13
C SER A 343 -6.31 -3.43 -15.51
N LYS A 344 -7.27 -2.49 -15.50
CA LYS A 344 -8.60 -2.62 -14.86
C LYS A 344 -8.50 -2.95 -13.37
N THR A 345 -7.56 -2.32 -12.67
CA THR A 345 -7.32 -2.48 -11.24
C THR A 345 -6.97 -1.15 -10.58
N ILE A 346 -6.46 -1.20 -9.35
CA ILE A 346 -6.11 -0.05 -8.53
C ILE A 346 -4.58 0.07 -8.34
N PRO A 347 -4.05 1.29 -8.11
CA PRO A 347 -2.61 1.52 -7.90
C PRO A 347 -1.99 0.65 -6.81
N TYR A 348 -2.73 0.34 -5.76
CA TYR A 348 -2.28 -0.51 -4.66
C TYR A 348 -1.92 -1.94 -5.10
N GLU A 349 -2.69 -2.52 -6.01
CA GLU A 349 -2.44 -3.86 -6.53
C GLU A 349 -1.18 -3.88 -7.39
N ILE A 350 -1.03 -2.92 -8.29
CA ILE A 350 0.18 -2.80 -9.12
C ILE A 350 1.42 -2.70 -8.22
N LEU A 351 1.39 -1.84 -7.22
CA LEU A 351 2.53 -1.60 -6.34
C LEU A 351 2.89 -2.84 -5.50
N ASN A 352 1.89 -3.52 -4.94
CA ASN A 352 2.10 -4.74 -4.16
C ASN A 352 2.60 -5.93 -5.00
N ASN A 353 2.30 -5.94 -6.30
CA ASN A 353 2.73 -7.01 -7.21
C ASN A 353 4.17 -6.84 -7.70
N ILE A 354 4.79 -5.65 -7.53
CA ILE A 354 6.21 -5.47 -7.84
C ILE A 354 7.02 -6.38 -6.92
N GLY A 355 7.64 -7.39 -7.53
CA GLY A 355 8.33 -8.45 -6.80
C GLY A 355 9.68 -8.02 -6.22
N ASN A 356 10.29 -8.93 -5.46
CA ASN A 356 11.60 -8.70 -4.84
C ASN A 356 12.79 -8.75 -5.83
N ARG A 357 12.53 -9.02 -7.12
CA ARG A 357 13.57 -9.03 -8.16
C ARG A 357 13.99 -7.63 -8.58
N ALA A 358 13.15 -6.61 -8.35
CA ALA A 358 13.54 -5.22 -8.49
C ALA A 358 14.32 -4.76 -7.24
N LYS A 359 15.54 -4.26 -7.45
CA LYS A 359 16.39 -3.74 -6.35
C LYS A 359 15.78 -2.47 -5.79
N LYS A 360 15.42 -2.47 -4.50
CA LYS A 360 14.92 -1.28 -3.82
C LYS A 360 16.08 -0.31 -3.53
N ILE A 361 15.89 0.95 -3.91
CA ILE A 361 16.82 2.06 -3.66
C ILE A 361 16.06 3.16 -2.94
N TYR A 362 16.50 3.49 -1.73
CA TYR A 362 15.90 4.53 -0.92
C TYR A 362 16.58 5.87 -1.14
N ILE A 363 15.81 6.89 -1.52
CA ILE A 363 16.28 8.26 -1.70
C ILE A 363 15.79 9.07 -0.51
N ASP A 364 16.71 9.53 0.32
CA ASP A 364 16.45 10.36 1.50
C ASP A 364 17.36 11.58 1.47
N ASN A 365 16.88 12.67 0.89
CA ASN A 365 17.56 13.96 0.94
C ASN A 365 17.27 14.58 2.31
N VAL A 366 18.18 14.38 3.24
CA VAL A 366 18.13 14.92 4.61
C VAL A 366 18.27 16.42 4.61
#